data_4f8d27e2c6c88a72eba1c1ff2055c319
#
_entry.id   4f8d27e2c6c88a72eba1c1ff2055c319
#
_cell.length_a   1.000
_cell.length_b   1.000
_cell.length_c   1.000
_cell.angle_alpha   90.00
_cell.angle_beta   90.00
_cell.angle_gamma   90.00
#
_symmetry.space_group_name_H-M   'P 1'
#
loop_
_entity.id
_entity.type
_entity.pdbx_description
1 polymer ?
#
loop_
_entity_poly.entity_id
_entity_poly.type
_entity_poly.pdbx_seq_one_letter_code
_entity_poly.pdbx_strand_id
1 'polypeptide(L)'
;KLFQNYRFIGVLWFGLSLVAVLQTAFRPEKHNNYLIFKGVFWHTIQQLPLYVPYPEEYFDMNHYGIFFSGIIAPFAVLPNWLGCSLWILANSAFLYWAVRQLPLPKCAVIGVLFISAHDLYTAATMQQFNISIIALLLGAFVFIEKGKSHWATLFIVIGLLTKLYGIVGLAFFFFAKDKWRFVWSGLLW
;
A
#
# COMPACT_ATOMS: atom_id res chain seq x y z
N LYS A 1 -30.29 -5.51 1.93
CA LYS A 1 -29.63 -6.84 2.03
C LYS A 1 -28.32 -6.92 1.22
N LEU A 2 -28.22 -6.32 0.00
CA LEU A 2 -27.00 -6.32 -0.82
C LEU A 2 -25.83 -5.61 -0.10
N PHE A 3 -26.07 -4.42 0.41
CA PHE A 3 -25.06 -3.60 1.14
C PHE A 3 -24.68 -4.14 2.53
N GLN A 4 -25.14 -5.33 2.91
CA GLN A 4 -24.74 -6.03 4.13
C GLN A 4 -23.97 -7.32 3.83
N ASN A 5 -23.61 -7.54 2.57
CA ASN A 5 -22.96 -8.77 2.11
C ASN A 5 -21.51 -8.52 1.70
N TYR A 6 -20.58 -9.17 2.42
CA TYR A 6 -19.15 -9.12 2.08
C TYR A 6 -18.84 -9.63 0.67
N ARG A 7 -19.62 -10.56 0.12
CA ARG A 7 -19.41 -11.04 -1.25
C ARG A 7 -19.67 -9.94 -2.26
N PHE A 8 -20.75 -9.18 -2.07
CA PHE A 8 -21.08 -8.06 -2.95
C PHE A 8 -19.99 -7.00 -2.95
N ILE A 9 -19.58 -6.53 -1.74
CA ILE A 9 -18.54 -5.50 -1.66
C ILE A 9 -17.19 -6.02 -2.14
N GLY A 10 -16.86 -7.30 -1.94
CA GLY A 10 -15.66 -7.91 -2.48
C GLY A 10 -15.67 -7.95 -4.02
N VAL A 11 -16.78 -8.30 -4.63
CA VAL A 11 -16.94 -8.28 -6.10
C VAL A 11 -16.80 -6.85 -6.64
N LEU A 12 -17.41 -5.86 -5.98
CA LEU A 12 -17.26 -4.45 -6.36
C LEU A 12 -15.80 -4.01 -6.25
N TRP A 13 -15.16 -4.27 -5.12
CA TRP A 13 -13.79 -3.87 -4.80
C TRP A 13 -12.77 -4.43 -5.80
N PHE A 14 -12.77 -5.74 -5.98
CA PHE A 14 -11.85 -6.40 -6.90
C PHE A 14 -12.26 -6.22 -8.36
N GLY A 15 -13.55 -6.05 -8.65
CA GLY A 15 -14.02 -5.66 -9.97
C GLY A 15 -13.48 -4.31 -10.42
N LEU A 16 -13.52 -3.29 -9.56
CA LEU A 16 -12.90 -1.98 -9.84
C LEU A 16 -11.38 -2.09 -9.98
N SER A 17 -10.72 -2.91 -9.17
CA SER A 17 -9.28 -3.17 -9.30
C SER A 17 -8.94 -3.84 -10.64
N LEU A 18 -9.75 -4.79 -11.10
CA LEU A 18 -9.60 -5.43 -12.42
C LEU A 18 -9.85 -4.44 -13.56
N VAL A 19 -10.83 -3.54 -13.44
CA VAL A 19 -11.02 -2.47 -14.41
C VAL A 19 -9.80 -1.57 -14.50
N ALA A 20 -9.18 -1.22 -13.34
CA ALA A 20 -7.93 -0.45 -13.32
C ALA A 20 -6.79 -1.22 -14.00
N VAL A 21 -6.65 -2.53 -13.75
CA VAL A 21 -5.68 -3.41 -14.43
C VAL A 21 -5.90 -3.41 -15.94
N LEU A 22 -7.13 -3.59 -16.40
CA LEU A 22 -7.45 -3.58 -17.84
C LEU A 22 -7.14 -2.22 -18.47
N GLN A 23 -7.49 -1.14 -17.81
CA GLN A 23 -7.20 0.20 -18.33
C GLN A 23 -5.69 0.48 -18.44
N THR A 24 -4.91 0.04 -17.46
CA THR A 24 -3.44 0.17 -17.54
C THR A 24 -2.86 -0.77 -18.60
N ALA A 25 -3.33 -2.01 -18.71
CA ALA A 25 -2.86 -2.96 -19.72
C ALA A 25 -3.03 -2.45 -21.16
N PHE A 26 -4.15 -1.76 -21.44
CA PHE A 26 -4.43 -1.18 -22.76
C PHE A 26 -3.85 0.24 -22.98
N ARG A 27 -3.20 0.81 -21.96
CA ARG A 27 -2.64 2.17 -22.00
C ARG A 27 -1.24 2.19 -21.38
N PRO A 28 -0.23 1.65 -22.10
CA PRO A 28 1.16 1.59 -21.59
C PRO A 28 1.72 2.94 -21.17
N GLU A 29 1.27 4.04 -21.81
CA GLU A 29 1.64 5.41 -21.46
C GLU A 29 1.21 5.82 -20.03
N LYS A 30 0.30 5.08 -19.42
CA LYS A 30 -0.17 5.32 -18.05
C LYS A 30 0.61 4.55 -16.98
N HIS A 31 1.64 3.79 -17.34
CA HIS A 31 2.44 3.01 -16.38
C HIS A 31 3.48 3.83 -15.62
N ASN A 32 3.50 5.15 -15.76
CA ASN A 32 4.59 5.98 -15.28
C ASN A 32 4.96 5.72 -13.81
N ASN A 33 3.99 5.72 -12.89
CA ASN A 33 4.28 5.48 -11.48
C ASN A 33 4.86 4.08 -11.23
N TYR A 34 4.34 3.06 -11.93
CA TYR A 34 4.89 1.72 -11.85
C TYR A 34 6.32 1.65 -12.40
N LEU A 35 6.62 2.37 -13.48
CA LEU A 35 7.98 2.43 -14.06
C LEU A 35 8.95 3.12 -13.10
N ILE A 36 8.54 4.22 -12.44
CA ILE A 36 9.34 4.84 -11.37
C ILE A 36 9.65 3.82 -10.27
N PHE A 37 8.64 3.07 -9.80
CA PHE A 37 8.81 2.05 -8.76
C PHE A 37 9.75 0.94 -9.19
N LYS A 38 9.60 0.45 -10.42
CA LYS A 38 10.48 -0.55 -11.02
C LYS A 38 11.92 -0.02 -11.15
N GLY A 39 12.07 1.26 -11.51
CA GLY A 39 13.34 1.96 -11.55
C GLY A 39 14.04 1.98 -10.19
N VAL A 40 13.31 2.20 -9.08
CA VAL A 40 13.92 2.15 -7.72
C VAL A 40 14.62 0.81 -7.47
N PHE A 41 14.02 -0.31 -7.88
CA PHE A 41 14.64 -1.63 -7.73
C PHE A 41 15.90 -1.77 -8.59
N TRP A 42 15.80 -1.50 -9.89
CA TRP A 42 16.93 -1.70 -10.80
C TRP A 42 18.08 -0.74 -10.53
N HIS A 43 17.80 0.55 -10.26
CA HIS A 43 18.83 1.53 -9.91
C HIS A 43 19.52 1.19 -8.59
N THR A 44 18.77 0.64 -7.60
CA THR A 44 19.38 0.16 -6.35
C THR A 44 20.38 -0.97 -6.62
N ILE A 45 20.00 -1.98 -7.44
CA ILE A 45 20.90 -3.10 -7.77
C ILE A 45 22.11 -2.63 -8.58
N GLN A 46 21.92 -1.70 -9.49
CA GLN A 46 22.97 -1.13 -10.34
C GLN A 46 23.80 -0.05 -9.64
N GLN A 47 23.48 0.28 -8.39
CA GLN A 47 24.13 1.33 -7.61
C GLN A 47 24.06 2.72 -8.28
N LEU A 48 22.97 2.98 -9.00
CA LEU A 48 22.71 4.27 -9.65
C LEU A 48 22.00 5.23 -8.67
N PRO A 49 22.15 6.55 -8.86
CA PRO A 49 21.45 7.55 -8.02
C PRO A 49 19.95 7.40 -8.09
N LEU A 50 19.25 7.34 -6.93
CA LEU A 50 17.80 7.13 -6.88
C LEU A 50 16.97 8.41 -7.08
N TYR A 51 17.55 9.59 -6.84
CA TYR A 51 16.83 10.86 -6.75
C TYR A 51 17.23 11.83 -7.87
N VAL A 52 17.50 11.29 -9.05
CA VAL A 52 17.77 12.06 -10.26
C VAL A 52 16.75 11.70 -11.35
N PRO A 53 16.50 12.58 -12.32
CA PRO A 53 15.59 12.26 -13.43
C PRO A 53 16.16 11.18 -14.35
N TYR A 54 15.28 10.28 -14.84
CA TYR A 54 15.57 9.26 -15.85
C TYR A 54 14.57 9.37 -17.00
N PRO A 55 14.63 10.44 -17.81
CA PRO A 55 13.59 10.76 -18.80
C PRO A 55 13.43 9.71 -19.90
N GLU A 56 14.46 8.87 -20.14
CA GLU A 56 14.38 7.74 -21.08
C GLU A 56 13.58 6.55 -20.53
N GLU A 57 13.36 6.48 -19.21
CA GLU A 57 12.69 5.36 -18.57
C GLU A 57 11.29 5.71 -18.08
N TYR A 58 11.13 6.91 -17.51
CA TYR A 58 9.87 7.38 -16.93
C TYR A 58 9.82 8.90 -16.80
N PHE A 59 8.60 9.43 -16.67
CA PHE A 59 8.33 10.81 -16.36
C PHE A 59 8.46 11.04 -14.86
N ASP A 60 8.94 12.22 -14.42
CA ASP A 60 9.02 12.61 -13.03
C ASP A 60 10.19 11.94 -12.26
N MET A 61 10.35 12.27 -10.98
CA MET A 61 11.42 11.74 -10.14
C MET A 61 10.92 10.72 -9.13
N ASN A 62 11.83 9.83 -8.71
CA ASN A 62 11.55 8.95 -7.59
C ASN A 62 11.53 9.73 -6.27
N HIS A 63 10.53 9.46 -5.43
CA HIS A 63 10.35 10.00 -4.08
C HIS A 63 10.36 8.93 -2.98
N TYR A 64 10.74 7.70 -3.32
CA TYR A 64 10.75 6.58 -2.38
C TYR A 64 12.18 6.26 -1.94
N GLY A 65 12.32 5.88 -0.65
CA GLY A 65 13.60 5.45 -0.11
C GLY A 65 14.08 4.10 -0.65
N ILE A 66 15.35 3.80 -0.43
CA ILE A 66 15.98 2.54 -0.86
C ILE A 66 15.24 1.29 -0.35
N PHE A 67 14.63 1.35 0.82
CA PHE A 67 13.85 0.24 1.38
C PHE A 67 12.68 -0.18 0.48
N PHE A 68 12.13 0.76 -0.28
CA PHE A 68 11.05 0.48 -1.23
C PHE A 68 11.47 -0.50 -2.34
N SER A 69 12.77 -0.55 -2.66
CA SER A 69 13.30 -1.49 -3.66
C SER A 69 12.96 -2.95 -3.31
N GLY A 70 13.06 -3.31 -2.02
CA GLY A 70 12.68 -4.65 -1.56
C GLY A 70 11.18 -4.95 -1.69
N ILE A 71 10.33 -3.94 -1.49
CA ILE A 71 8.87 -4.10 -1.62
C ILE A 71 8.46 -4.30 -3.08
N ILE A 72 9.03 -3.53 -3.99
CA ILE A 72 8.67 -3.61 -5.41
C ILE A 72 9.38 -4.78 -6.13
N ALA A 73 10.45 -5.32 -5.56
CA ALA A 73 11.28 -6.37 -6.17
C ALA A 73 10.49 -7.52 -6.83
N PRO A 74 9.51 -8.18 -6.16
CA PRO A 74 8.78 -9.30 -6.76
C PRO A 74 7.95 -8.91 -7.99
N PHE A 75 7.62 -7.63 -8.13
CA PHE A 75 6.89 -7.10 -9.28
C PHE A 75 7.85 -6.55 -10.34
N ALA A 76 8.95 -5.94 -9.92
CA ALA A 76 9.93 -5.29 -10.81
C ALA A 76 10.67 -6.26 -11.74
N VAL A 77 10.86 -7.53 -11.33
CA VAL A 77 11.50 -8.56 -12.16
C VAL A 77 10.57 -9.13 -13.23
N LEU A 78 9.28 -8.82 -13.18
CA LEU A 78 8.29 -9.31 -14.14
C LEU A 78 8.18 -8.38 -15.36
N PRO A 79 7.63 -8.87 -16.50
CA PRO A 79 7.22 -8.01 -17.60
C PRO A 79 6.28 -6.91 -17.10
N ASN A 80 6.38 -5.69 -17.66
CA ASN A 80 5.67 -4.52 -17.15
C ASN A 80 4.16 -4.74 -16.99
N TRP A 81 3.50 -5.34 -17.97
CA TRP A 81 2.07 -5.60 -17.90
C TRP A 81 1.66 -6.52 -16.73
N LEU A 82 2.47 -7.56 -16.46
CA LEU A 82 2.19 -8.52 -15.39
C LEU A 82 2.56 -7.93 -14.02
N GLY A 83 3.74 -7.34 -13.90
CA GLY A 83 4.19 -6.73 -12.64
C GLY A 83 3.28 -5.59 -12.20
N CYS A 84 2.87 -4.71 -13.13
CA CYS A 84 1.92 -3.63 -12.85
C CYS A 84 0.55 -4.18 -12.43
N SER A 85 0.04 -5.19 -13.13
CA SER A 85 -1.24 -5.82 -12.80
C SER A 85 -1.24 -6.42 -11.39
N LEU A 86 -0.21 -7.20 -11.08
CA LEU A 86 -0.05 -7.81 -9.75
C LEU A 86 0.17 -6.76 -8.67
N TRP A 87 0.88 -5.67 -8.96
CA TRP A 87 1.05 -4.54 -8.05
C TRP A 87 -0.28 -3.91 -7.67
N ILE A 88 -1.14 -3.61 -8.66
CA ILE A 88 -2.47 -3.05 -8.43
C ILE A 88 -3.30 -3.99 -7.56
N LEU A 89 -3.35 -5.28 -7.91
CA LEU A 89 -4.14 -6.27 -7.19
C LEU A 89 -3.64 -6.50 -5.77
N ALA A 90 -2.31 -6.56 -5.57
CA ALA A 90 -1.70 -6.73 -4.25
C ALA A 90 -2.01 -5.56 -3.31
N ASN A 91 -1.88 -4.31 -3.79
CA ASN A 91 -2.23 -3.12 -3.03
C ASN A 91 -3.73 -3.12 -2.66
N SER A 92 -4.60 -3.45 -3.62
CA SER A 92 -6.05 -3.52 -3.41
C SER A 92 -6.43 -4.61 -2.39
N ALA A 93 -5.79 -5.78 -2.47
CA ALA A 93 -6.00 -6.89 -1.55
C ALA A 93 -5.51 -6.55 -0.13
N PHE A 94 -4.36 -5.88 -0.03
CA PHE A 94 -3.80 -5.47 1.25
C PHE A 94 -4.70 -4.45 1.97
N LEU A 95 -5.21 -3.44 1.27
CA LEU A 95 -6.14 -2.48 1.86
C LEU A 95 -7.47 -3.14 2.22
N TYR A 96 -8.02 -4.00 1.36
CA TYR A 96 -9.23 -4.77 1.67
C TYR A 96 -9.06 -5.60 2.94
N TRP A 97 -7.94 -6.31 3.07
CA TRP A 97 -7.61 -7.06 4.27
C TRP A 97 -7.53 -6.17 5.50
N ALA A 98 -6.82 -5.04 5.44
CA ALA A 98 -6.64 -4.13 6.57
C ALA A 98 -7.99 -3.56 7.07
N VAL A 99 -8.85 -3.11 6.15
CA VAL A 99 -10.20 -2.61 6.50
C VAL A 99 -11.05 -3.71 7.11
N ARG A 100 -10.94 -4.96 6.62
CA ARG A 100 -11.66 -6.12 7.16
C ARG A 100 -11.24 -6.50 8.58
N GLN A 101 -10.06 -6.11 9.02
CA GLN A 101 -9.55 -6.38 10.38
C GLN A 101 -9.98 -5.33 11.41
N LEU A 102 -10.56 -4.21 10.98
CA LEU A 102 -10.99 -3.14 11.89
C LEU A 102 -11.99 -3.67 12.94
N PRO A 103 -11.86 -3.25 14.22
CA PRO A 103 -12.75 -3.63 15.29
C PRO A 103 -14.09 -2.88 15.20
N LEU A 104 -14.77 -2.98 14.07
CA LEU A 104 -16.02 -2.30 13.76
C LEU A 104 -17.12 -3.31 13.44
N PRO A 105 -18.40 -2.95 13.66
CA PRO A 105 -19.52 -3.76 13.21
C PRO A 105 -19.46 -4.03 11.70
N LYS A 106 -19.94 -5.20 11.27
CA LYS A 106 -19.92 -5.61 9.86
C LYS A 106 -20.46 -4.56 8.89
N CYS A 107 -21.54 -3.90 9.24
CA CYS A 107 -22.15 -2.86 8.42
C CYS A 107 -21.21 -1.65 8.23
N ALA A 108 -20.50 -1.25 9.29
CA ALA A 108 -19.54 -0.15 9.22
C ALA A 108 -18.32 -0.51 8.34
N VAL A 109 -17.76 -1.73 8.50
CA VAL A 109 -16.68 -2.22 7.63
C VAL A 109 -17.09 -2.21 6.16
N ILE A 110 -18.29 -2.70 5.85
CA ILE A 110 -18.84 -2.68 4.48
C ILE A 110 -19.05 -1.24 4.01
N GLY A 111 -19.54 -0.36 4.88
CA GLY A 111 -19.69 1.07 4.57
C GLY A 111 -18.38 1.74 4.23
N VAL A 112 -17.32 1.49 5.01
CA VAL A 112 -15.95 2.00 4.72
C VAL A 112 -15.47 1.50 3.36
N LEU A 113 -15.57 0.19 3.09
CA LEU A 113 -15.17 -0.36 1.79
C LEU A 113 -15.97 0.22 0.63
N PHE A 114 -17.27 0.45 0.82
CA PHE A 114 -18.13 1.00 -0.23
C PHE A 114 -17.80 2.46 -0.52
N ILE A 115 -17.65 3.29 0.50
CA ILE A 115 -17.34 4.73 0.35
C ILE A 115 -15.95 4.91 -0.27
N SER A 116 -14.95 4.13 0.16
CA SER A 116 -13.58 4.23 -0.34
C SER A 116 -13.34 3.50 -1.67
N ALA A 117 -14.33 2.82 -2.24
CA ALA A 117 -14.17 2.06 -3.48
C ALA A 117 -13.79 2.95 -4.69
N HIS A 118 -14.33 4.17 -4.76
CA HIS A 118 -13.98 5.13 -5.80
C HIS A 118 -12.53 5.63 -5.67
N ASP A 119 -12.10 5.94 -4.45
CA ASP A 119 -10.73 6.40 -4.20
C ASP A 119 -9.72 5.28 -4.44
N LEU A 120 -10.08 4.03 -4.07
CA LEU A 120 -9.30 2.86 -4.46
C LEU A 120 -9.12 2.78 -5.97
N TYR A 121 -10.21 2.88 -6.73
CA TYR A 121 -10.16 2.80 -8.18
C TYR A 121 -9.26 3.88 -8.78
N THR A 122 -9.40 5.13 -8.33
CA THR A 122 -8.57 6.25 -8.78
C THR A 122 -7.09 6.03 -8.45
N ALA A 123 -6.78 5.62 -7.22
CA ALA A 123 -5.41 5.34 -6.80
C ALA A 123 -4.82 4.12 -7.53
N ALA A 124 -5.63 3.09 -7.82
CA ALA A 124 -5.23 1.89 -8.55
C ALA A 124 -4.89 2.20 -10.02
N THR A 125 -5.71 3.02 -10.71
CA THR A 125 -5.42 3.45 -12.09
C THR A 125 -4.15 4.27 -12.20
N MET A 126 -3.74 4.95 -11.11
CA MET A 126 -2.48 5.68 -11.01
C MET A 126 -1.35 4.84 -10.35
N GLN A 127 -1.56 3.54 -10.12
CA GLN A 127 -0.62 2.60 -9.47
C GLN A 127 -0.04 3.10 -8.13
N GLN A 128 -0.75 3.96 -7.42
CA GLN A 128 -0.24 4.66 -6.23
C GLN A 128 0.03 3.71 -5.06
N PHE A 129 1.18 3.86 -4.42
CA PHE A 129 1.52 3.14 -3.18
C PHE A 129 0.76 3.66 -1.95
N ASN A 130 0.09 4.79 -2.03
CA ASN A 130 -0.73 5.33 -0.94
C ASN A 130 -1.77 4.33 -0.43
N ILE A 131 -2.28 3.46 -1.29
CA ILE A 131 -3.18 2.34 -0.93
C ILE A 131 -2.54 1.47 0.16
N SER A 132 -1.29 1.06 -0.03
CA SER A 132 -0.56 0.26 0.95
C SER A 132 -0.14 1.05 2.19
N ILE A 133 0.17 2.33 2.07
CA ILE A 133 0.43 3.18 3.26
C ILE A 133 -0.80 3.23 4.17
N ILE A 134 -1.99 3.42 3.60
CA ILE A 134 -3.24 3.39 4.38
C ILE A 134 -3.44 2.00 5.01
N ALA A 135 -3.19 0.92 4.26
CA ALA A 135 -3.30 -0.44 4.76
C ALA A 135 -2.32 -0.71 5.92
N LEU A 136 -1.08 -0.22 5.83
CA LEU A 136 -0.10 -0.31 6.92
C LEU A 136 -0.56 0.45 8.16
N LEU A 137 -1.08 1.67 8.03
CA LEU A 137 -1.60 2.44 9.15
C LEU A 137 -2.80 1.78 9.81
N LEU A 138 -3.78 1.31 9.02
CA LEU A 138 -4.94 0.58 9.55
C LEU A 138 -4.51 -0.73 10.22
N GLY A 139 -3.59 -1.48 9.63
CA GLY A 139 -3.03 -2.69 10.21
C GLY A 139 -2.28 -2.43 11.51
N ALA A 140 -1.49 -1.36 11.58
CA ALA A 140 -0.84 -0.93 12.81
C ALA A 140 -1.85 -0.64 13.92
N PHE A 141 -2.90 0.12 13.62
CA PHE A 141 -4.00 0.38 14.56
C PHE A 141 -4.65 -0.93 15.05
N VAL A 142 -4.98 -1.84 14.14
CA VAL A 142 -5.56 -3.15 14.50
C VAL A 142 -4.63 -3.96 15.41
N PHE A 143 -3.32 -3.93 15.18
CA PHE A 143 -2.37 -4.60 16.06
C PHE A 143 -2.25 -3.93 17.42
N ILE A 144 -2.37 -2.60 17.52
CA ILE A 144 -2.45 -1.88 18.81
C ILE A 144 -3.67 -2.33 19.60
N GLU A 145 -4.84 -2.35 18.98
CA GLU A 145 -6.08 -2.82 19.61
C GLU A 145 -5.97 -4.27 20.13
N LYS A 146 -5.27 -5.13 19.39
CA LYS A 146 -4.98 -6.51 19.76
C LYS A 146 -3.83 -6.66 20.79
N GLY A 147 -3.24 -5.57 21.28
CA GLY A 147 -2.09 -5.57 22.21
C GLY A 147 -0.79 -6.10 21.60
N LYS A 148 -0.67 -6.12 20.28
CA LYS A 148 0.49 -6.63 19.54
C LYS A 148 1.42 -5.49 19.08
N SER A 149 1.97 -4.74 20.03
CA SER A 149 2.80 -3.55 19.77
C SER A 149 3.95 -3.81 18.79
N HIS A 150 4.60 -4.98 18.87
CA HIS A 150 5.70 -5.36 17.97
C HIS A 150 5.28 -5.37 16.49
N TRP A 151 4.13 -5.97 16.16
CA TRP A 151 3.62 -5.97 14.78
C TRP A 151 3.10 -4.60 14.36
N ALA A 152 2.54 -3.83 15.29
CA ALA A 152 2.10 -2.47 15.01
C ALA A 152 3.28 -1.57 14.63
N THR A 153 4.36 -1.61 15.40
CA THR A 153 5.57 -0.82 15.11
C THR A 153 6.27 -1.27 13.83
N LEU A 154 6.30 -2.57 13.51
CA LEU A 154 6.79 -3.04 12.23
C LEU A 154 6.05 -2.39 11.06
N PHE A 155 4.71 -2.37 11.10
CA PHE A 155 3.90 -1.75 10.06
C PHE A 155 4.14 -0.24 9.93
N ILE A 156 4.34 0.45 11.07
CA ILE A 156 4.67 1.87 11.10
C ILE A 156 6.05 2.12 10.48
N VAL A 157 7.06 1.34 10.87
CA VAL A 157 8.42 1.48 10.37
C VAL A 157 8.51 1.18 8.88
N ILE A 158 7.85 0.12 8.40
CA ILE A 158 7.74 -0.15 6.95
C ILE A 158 7.13 1.06 6.23
N GLY A 159 6.04 1.60 6.74
CA GLY A 159 5.41 2.79 6.18
C GLY A 159 6.33 3.99 6.15
N LEU A 160 7.06 4.26 7.24
CA LEU A 160 8.01 5.36 7.37
C LEU A 160 9.21 5.23 6.41
N LEU A 161 9.81 4.05 6.35
CA LEU A 161 10.99 3.79 5.49
C LEU A 161 10.65 3.81 3.99
N THR A 162 9.39 3.57 3.64
CA THR A 162 8.95 3.64 2.24
C THR A 162 8.46 5.02 1.84
N LYS A 163 7.69 5.66 2.71
CA LYS A 163 7.16 6.99 2.48
C LYS A 163 6.93 7.69 3.82
N LEU A 164 7.40 8.92 3.95
CA LEU A 164 7.38 9.68 5.20
C LEU A 164 5.98 9.73 5.88
N TYR A 165 4.91 9.55 5.13
CA TYR A 165 3.54 9.50 5.67
C TYR A 165 3.33 8.40 6.73
N GLY A 166 4.14 7.34 6.74
CA GLY A 166 4.10 6.33 7.78
C GLY A 166 4.34 6.86 9.20
N ILE A 167 5.01 8.02 9.33
CA ILE A 167 5.28 8.68 10.62
C ILE A 167 4.00 8.97 11.42
N VAL A 168 2.87 9.19 10.74
CA VAL A 168 1.56 9.42 11.39
C VAL A 168 1.18 8.26 12.30
N GLY A 169 1.61 7.05 11.99
CA GLY A 169 1.39 5.87 12.82
C GLY A 169 2.04 5.95 14.20
N LEU A 170 3.05 6.79 14.41
CA LEU A 170 3.63 7.01 15.75
C LEU A 170 2.60 7.58 16.74
N ALA A 171 1.57 8.30 16.26
CA ALA A 171 0.48 8.76 17.11
C ALA A 171 -0.28 7.61 17.81
N PHE A 172 -0.20 6.39 17.29
CA PHE A 172 -0.78 5.20 17.93
C PHE A 172 -0.11 4.83 19.24
N PHE A 173 1.06 5.42 19.56
CA PHE A 173 1.66 5.34 20.89
C PHE A 173 0.68 5.71 22.00
N PHE A 174 -0.16 6.71 21.80
CA PHE A 174 -1.14 7.15 22.80
C PHE A 174 -2.19 6.09 23.11
N PHE A 175 -2.48 5.21 22.16
CA PHE A 175 -3.47 4.11 22.28
C PHE A 175 -2.81 2.78 22.69
N ALA A 176 -1.48 2.68 22.66
CA ALA A 176 -0.78 1.47 23.06
C ALA A 176 -0.96 1.20 24.56
N LYS A 177 -1.40 -0.04 24.90
CA LYS A 177 -1.56 -0.48 26.30
C LYS A 177 -0.22 -0.53 27.03
N ASP A 178 0.82 -1.04 26.38
CA ASP A 178 2.20 -1.09 26.86
C ASP A 178 3.06 -0.15 26.02
N LYS A 179 3.29 1.04 26.54
CA LYS A 179 4.03 2.11 25.88
C LYS A 179 5.52 1.78 25.75
N TRP A 180 6.11 1.13 26.75
CA TRP A 180 7.52 0.75 26.71
C TRP A 180 7.76 -0.32 25.63
N ARG A 181 6.90 -1.32 25.57
CA ARG A 181 6.96 -2.33 24.51
C ARG A 181 6.80 -1.72 23.13
N PHE A 182 5.92 -0.72 22.97
CA PHE A 182 5.77 0.01 21.71
C PHE A 182 7.08 0.71 21.31
N VAL A 183 7.70 1.48 22.24
CA VAL A 183 8.95 2.20 21.98
C VAL A 183 10.08 1.24 21.63
N TRP A 184 10.35 0.24 22.48
CA TRP A 184 11.43 -0.71 22.23
C TRP A 184 11.24 -1.52 20.96
N SER A 185 10.01 -1.90 20.64
CA SER A 185 9.71 -2.60 19.39
C SER A 185 9.95 -1.70 18.18
N GLY A 186 9.62 -0.40 18.29
CA GLY A 186 9.87 0.56 17.21
C GLY A 186 11.35 0.86 16.97
N LEU A 187 12.16 0.81 18.04
CA LEU A 187 13.62 0.98 17.94
C LEU A 187 14.32 -0.28 17.41
N LEU A 188 13.71 -1.45 17.59
CA LEU A 188 14.26 -2.72 17.12
C LEU A 188 14.15 -2.87 15.59
N TRP A 189 13.08 -2.33 14.98
CA TRP A 189 12.86 -2.34 13.54
C TRP A 189 13.63 -1.27 12.81
#